data_9bb05a9118eb9030f5cf69b9dcf5b136
#
_entry.id   9bb05a9118eb9030f5cf69b9dcf5b136
#
_cell.length_a   1.000
_cell.length_b   1.000
_cell.length_c   1.000
_cell.angle_alpha   90.00
_cell.angle_beta   90.00
_cell.angle_gamma   90.00
#
_symmetry.space_group_name_H-M   'P 1'
#
loop_
_entity.id
_entity.type
_entity.pdbx_description
1 polymer ?
#
loop_
_entity_poly.entity_id
_entity_poly.type
_entity_poly.pdbx_seq_one_letter_code
_entity_poly.pdbx_strand_id
1 'polypeptide(L)'
;MERQGISLAGLLEAIRIRNMHLNNRLVMPPMATGKALPDGHVSPEMLAYYKEKSAGGYIGLVVIEHSYVSPEGKAHERQLSVADDSVIDGLKELAEIIHSQGPKTIMQINHAGSAASSDIIGAKPVAPSSIDNPRRGSSPRELSKDEISKVVHVFAAAAGRVKAAGFDGVELHSAHGFLLNQFFSPLTNRRHDEYGGEIINRIRIHVETVKAVREAVGADYPIFIRLGASDYCEGGTTIDDSVVAVRDLETAGVDVLDVSGGFCGYNIPGTRGQGYFAPLTEALKRAAHIPVILTGGIKDAKTADRLLQEGKADLIGVGRAIMADSLWAKREVGTLQNR
;
A
#
# COMPACT_ATOMS: atom_id res chain seq x y z
N MET A 1 30.68 2.46 10.69
CA MET A 1 30.41 3.90 10.72
C MET A 1 29.15 4.09 11.55
N GLU A 2 29.31 4.60 12.76
CA GLU A 2 28.18 4.98 13.64
C GLU A 2 27.39 6.09 12.96
N ARG A 3 26.09 5.91 12.83
CA ARG A 3 25.19 6.98 12.38
C ARG A 3 25.23 8.08 13.45
N GLN A 4 25.83 9.22 13.13
CA GLN A 4 25.76 10.42 13.98
C GLN A 4 24.31 10.70 14.32
N GLY A 5 24.04 10.97 15.61
CA GLY A 5 22.75 11.15 16.26
C GLY A 5 21.67 11.82 15.41
N ILE A 6 20.89 11.00 14.73
CA ILE A 6 19.65 11.43 14.11
C ILE A 6 18.69 11.61 15.29
N SER A 7 18.32 12.85 15.60
CA SER A 7 17.17 13.13 16.45
C SER A 7 16.00 12.35 15.90
N LEU A 8 15.50 11.38 16.67
CA LEU A 8 14.37 10.57 16.25
C LEU A 8 13.13 11.48 16.27
N ALA A 9 12.54 11.67 15.10
CA ALA A 9 11.47 12.63 14.90
C ALA A 9 10.17 12.17 15.55
N GLY A 10 9.42 13.12 16.14
CA GLY A 10 8.10 12.88 16.70
C GLY A 10 6.99 12.86 15.63
N LEU A 11 5.77 12.47 16.06
CA LEU A 11 4.60 12.32 15.18
C LEU A 11 4.21 13.64 14.48
N LEU A 12 4.41 14.77 15.13
CA LEU A 12 4.03 16.09 14.61
C LEU A 12 5.10 16.75 13.75
N GLU A 13 6.27 16.12 13.60
CA GLU A 13 7.35 16.67 12.78
C GLU A 13 7.11 16.39 11.30
N ALA A 14 7.43 17.41 10.49
CA ALA A 14 7.33 17.32 9.03
C ALA A 14 8.33 16.29 8.46
N ILE A 15 8.00 15.76 7.30
CA ILE A 15 8.90 14.91 6.50
C ILE A 15 8.73 15.23 5.02
N ARG A 16 9.84 15.16 4.28
CA ARG A 16 9.84 15.32 2.83
C ARG A 16 10.14 14.00 2.14
N ILE A 17 9.32 13.67 1.15
CA ILE A 17 9.46 12.50 0.29
C ILE A 17 9.47 13.00 -1.15
N ARG A 18 10.63 13.05 -1.78
CA ARG A 18 10.82 13.70 -3.09
C ARG A 18 10.24 15.12 -3.13
N ASN A 19 9.25 15.38 -4.00
CA ASN A 19 8.56 16.66 -4.10
C ASN A 19 7.38 16.83 -3.12
N MET A 20 6.97 15.75 -2.44
CA MET A 20 5.87 15.78 -1.48
C MET A 20 6.37 16.18 -0.08
N HIS A 21 5.72 17.18 0.51
CA HIS A 21 5.97 17.63 1.87
C HIS A 21 4.78 17.29 2.77
N LEU A 22 5.01 16.51 3.81
CA LEU A 22 4.02 16.17 4.83
C LEU A 22 4.25 17.02 6.08
N ASN A 23 3.20 17.65 6.60
CA ASN A 23 3.28 18.50 7.77
C ASN A 23 3.43 17.72 9.09
N ASN A 24 3.15 16.42 9.07
CA ASN A 24 3.33 15.50 10.18
C ASN A 24 3.50 14.07 9.66
N ARG A 25 3.73 13.11 10.55
CA ARG A 25 4.03 11.71 10.22
C ARG A 25 2.85 10.77 10.39
N LEU A 26 1.64 11.31 10.59
CA LEU A 26 0.42 10.51 10.70
C LEU A 26 -0.14 10.18 9.32
N VAL A 27 -0.36 8.89 9.06
CA VAL A 27 -0.91 8.36 7.81
C VAL A 27 -2.26 7.70 8.07
N MET A 28 -3.26 8.04 7.29
CA MET A 28 -4.46 7.21 7.12
C MET A 28 -4.17 6.16 6.05
N PRO A 29 -3.95 4.88 6.41
CA PRO A 29 -3.63 3.83 5.44
C PRO A 29 -4.84 3.47 4.58
N PRO A 30 -4.64 2.79 3.43
CA PRO A 30 -5.73 2.42 2.55
C PRO A 30 -6.67 1.40 3.24
N MET A 31 -7.96 1.71 3.24
CA MET A 31 -9.02 0.87 3.82
C MET A 31 -10.18 0.77 2.84
N ALA A 32 -10.48 -0.44 2.38
CA ALA A 32 -11.59 -0.68 1.46
C ALA A 32 -12.92 -0.24 2.08
N THR A 33 -13.57 0.73 1.45
CA THR A 33 -14.84 1.29 1.93
C THR A 33 -16.06 0.64 1.30
N GLY A 34 -15.91 0.08 0.09
CA GLY A 34 -17.03 -0.42 -0.71
C GLY A 34 -17.99 0.68 -1.13
N LYS A 35 -17.51 1.91 -1.26
CA LYS A 35 -18.33 3.10 -1.55
C LYS A 35 -18.28 3.57 -3.01
N ALA A 36 -17.43 2.98 -3.86
CA ALA A 36 -17.45 3.31 -5.29
C ALA A 36 -18.77 2.91 -5.94
N LEU A 37 -19.08 3.49 -7.09
CA LEU A 37 -20.17 3.02 -7.94
C LEU A 37 -19.88 1.59 -8.45
N PRO A 38 -20.89 0.81 -8.88
CA PRO A 38 -20.67 -0.56 -9.37
C PRO A 38 -19.69 -0.67 -10.54
N ASP A 39 -19.61 0.37 -11.38
CA ASP A 39 -18.67 0.50 -12.49
C ASP A 39 -17.25 0.95 -12.06
N GLY A 40 -17.07 1.23 -10.77
CA GLY A 40 -15.79 1.65 -10.21
C GLY A 40 -15.54 3.16 -10.17
N HIS A 41 -16.49 3.98 -10.61
CA HIS A 41 -16.37 5.43 -10.50
C HIS A 41 -16.54 5.92 -9.05
N VAL A 42 -16.00 7.11 -8.79
CA VAL A 42 -16.18 7.81 -7.51
C VAL A 42 -17.65 8.13 -7.29
N SER A 43 -18.15 7.81 -6.11
CA SER A 43 -19.53 8.11 -5.71
C SER A 43 -19.60 9.34 -4.80
N PRO A 44 -20.76 10.02 -4.70
CA PRO A 44 -20.96 11.06 -3.70
C PRO A 44 -20.73 10.59 -2.26
N GLU A 45 -21.04 9.32 -1.96
CA GLU A 45 -20.81 8.70 -0.65
C GLU A 45 -19.31 8.59 -0.35
N MET A 46 -18.48 8.23 -1.34
CA MET A 46 -17.03 8.18 -1.22
C MET A 46 -16.42 9.57 -1.00
N LEU A 47 -16.86 10.58 -1.75
CA LEU A 47 -16.45 11.97 -1.57
C LEU A 47 -16.75 12.47 -0.16
N ALA A 48 -17.96 12.23 0.33
CA ALA A 48 -18.38 12.60 1.69
C ALA A 48 -17.51 11.89 2.75
N TYR A 49 -17.24 10.60 2.57
CA TYR A 49 -16.39 9.82 3.47
C TYR A 49 -14.98 10.39 3.57
N TYR A 50 -14.29 10.58 2.45
CA TYR A 50 -12.91 11.07 2.48
C TYR A 50 -12.82 12.53 2.93
N LYS A 51 -13.80 13.38 2.61
CA LYS A 51 -13.91 14.74 3.16
C LYS A 51 -13.99 14.73 4.68
N GLU A 52 -14.85 13.86 5.24
CA GLU A 52 -15.01 13.73 6.70
C GLU A 52 -13.72 13.22 7.37
N LYS A 53 -13.10 12.16 6.81
CA LYS A 53 -11.89 11.55 7.40
C LYS A 53 -10.66 12.44 7.33
N SER A 54 -10.55 13.29 6.33
CA SER A 54 -9.43 14.22 6.15
C SER A 54 -9.61 15.58 6.85
N ALA A 55 -10.77 15.82 7.45
CA ALA A 55 -11.14 17.12 7.99
C ALA A 55 -10.15 17.67 9.04
N GLY A 56 -9.80 18.95 8.88
CA GLY A 56 -9.03 19.73 9.86
C GLY A 56 -7.51 19.63 9.77
N GLY A 57 -6.95 18.92 8.78
CA GLY A 57 -5.51 18.89 8.50
C GLY A 57 -4.64 18.18 9.54
N TYR A 58 -5.24 17.35 10.41
CA TYR A 58 -4.52 16.62 11.46
C TYR A 58 -3.75 15.40 10.94
N ILE A 59 -4.10 14.91 9.77
CA ILE A 59 -3.45 13.78 9.09
C ILE A 59 -2.48 14.33 8.06
N GLY A 60 -1.23 13.85 8.04
CA GLY A 60 -0.24 14.28 7.05
C GLY A 60 -0.46 13.67 5.68
N LEU A 61 -0.84 12.39 5.62
CA LEU A 61 -1.04 11.64 4.38
C LEU A 61 -2.31 10.78 4.45
N VAL A 62 -3.17 10.89 3.44
CA VAL A 62 -4.30 9.99 3.22
C VAL A 62 -4.00 9.08 2.04
N VAL A 63 -4.02 7.77 2.26
CA VAL A 63 -3.90 6.78 1.18
C VAL A 63 -5.29 6.28 0.81
N ILE A 64 -5.68 6.51 -0.44
CA ILE A 64 -6.97 6.02 -0.97
C ILE A 64 -6.96 4.50 -1.04
N GLU A 65 -8.12 3.90 -0.78
CA GLU A 65 -8.33 2.45 -0.83
C GLU A 65 -7.80 1.80 -2.11
N HIS A 66 -7.47 0.50 -2.02
CA HIS A 66 -6.95 -0.24 -3.17
C HIS A 66 -7.92 -0.20 -4.35
N SER A 67 -7.43 0.30 -5.48
CA SER A 67 -8.19 0.53 -6.70
C SER A 67 -7.69 -0.39 -7.81
N TYR A 68 -8.60 -1.05 -8.55
CA TYR A 68 -8.18 -2.02 -9.55
C TYR A 68 -7.61 -1.36 -10.81
N VAL A 69 -6.49 -1.93 -11.30
CA VAL A 69 -5.78 -1.44 -12.49
C VAL A 69 -6.32 -2.01 -13.81
N SER A 70 -7.10 -3.09 -13.73
CA SER A 70 -7.79 -3.72 -14.86
C SER A 70 -9.04 -4.45 -14.36
N PRO A 71 -10.09 -4.63 -15.19
CA PRO A 71 -11.32 -5.31 -14.80
C PRO A 71 -11.10 -6.73 -14.24
N GLU A 72 -10.16 -7.49 -14.81
CA GLU A 72 -9.78 -8.83 -14.36
C GLU A 72 -9.10 -8.84 -12.98
N GLY A 73 -8.58 -7.69 -12.55
CA GLY A 73 -7.97 -7.47 -11.24
C GLY A 73 -8.93 -6.94 -10.18
N LYS A 74 -10.23 -6.84 -10.45
CA LYS A 74 -11.24 -6.34 -9.52
C LYS A 74 -11.47 -7.35 -8.38
N ALA A 75 -11.41 -6.88 -7.12
CA ALA A 75 -11.51 -7.73 -5.93
C ALA A 75 -12.93 -7.83 -5.36
N HIS A 76 -13.77 -6.81 -5.52
CA HIS A 76 -15.15 -6.76 -5.04
C HIS A 76 -16.00 -5.79 -5.86
N GLU A 77 -17.33 -5.94 -5.80
CA GLU A 77 -18.29 -5.26 -6.69
C GLU A 77 -18.14 -3.73 -6.71
N ARG A 78 -18.04 -3.11 -5.53
CA ARG A 78 -17.96 -1.65 -5.38
C ARG A 78 -16.53 -1.18 -5.09
N GLN A 79 -15.55 -1.77 -5.76
CA GLN A 79 -14.17 -1.33 -5.70
C GLN A 79 -13.92 -0.18 -6.66
N LEU A 80 -13.15 0.83 -6.21
CA LEU A 80 -12.73 1.96 -7.04
C LEU A 80 -11.86 1.51 -8.21
N SER A 81 -12.02 2.14 -9.37
CA SER A 81 -11.28 1.87 -10.61
C SER A 81 -10.17 2.89 -10.86
N VAL A 82 -9.09 2.42 -11.48
CA VAL A 82 -8.08 3.22 -12.21
C VAL A 82 -7.75 2.57 -13.56
N ALA A 83 -8.69 1.73 -14.07
CA ALA A 83 -8.44 0.87 -15.22
C ALA A 83 -8.46 1.62 -16.56
N ASP A 84 -9.19 2.72 -16.67
CA ASP A 84 -9.31 3.51 -17.90
C ASP A 84 -9.44 5.01 -17.59
N ASP A 85 -9.43 5.84 -18.64
CA ASP A 85 -9.36 7.29 -18.50
C ASP A 85 -10.68 7.94 -18.08
N SER A 86 -11.81 7.23 -18.18
CA SER A 86 -13.14 7.75 -17.80
C SER A 86 -13.26 8.09 -16.31
N VAL A 87 -12.40 7.50 -15.47
CA VAL A 87 -12.41 7.71 -14.02
C VAL A 87 -11.65 8.98 -13.58
N ILE A 88 -10.86 9.60 -14.46
CA ILE A 88 -9.92 10.68 -14.09
C ILE A 88 -10.63 11.86 -13.46
N ASP A 89 -11.74 12.32 -14.01
CA ASP A 89 -12.45 13.52 -13.51
C ASP A 89 -12.99 13.28 -12.09
N GLY A 90 -13.60 12.12 -11.82
CA GLY A 90 -14.07 11.77 -10.47
C GLY A 90 -12.93 11.60 -9.48
N LEU A 91 -11.81 11.03 -9.91
CA LEU A 91 -10.60 10.90 -9.08
C LEU A 91 -9.99 12.27 -8.77
N LYS A 92 -10.03 13.21 -9.72
CA LYS A 92 -9.58 14.59 -9.51
C LYS A 92 -10.41 15.27 -8.43
N GLU A 93 -11.75 15.17 -8.50
CA GLU A 93 -12.64 15.70 -7.47
C GLU A 93 -12.33 15.11 -6.09
N LEU A 94 -12.04 13.79 -6.01
CA LEU A 94 -11.65 13.12 -4.79
C LEU A 94 -10.33 13.66 -4.22
N ALA A 95 -9.33 13.87 -5.04
CA ALA A 95 -8.05 14.45 -4.62
C ALA A 95 -8.24 15.90 -4.13
N GLU A 96 -8.98 16.74 -4.86
CA GLU A 96 -9.27 18.12 -4.51
C GLU A 96 -10.00 18.26 -3.17
N ILE A 97 -10.99 17.40 -2.91
CA ILE A 97 -11.72 17.37 -1.64
C ILE A 97 -10.77 17.11 -0.46
N ILE A 98 -9.84 16.15 -0.58
CA ILE A 98 -8.87 15.85 0.47
C ILE A 98 -7.87 16.98 0.64
N HIS A 99 -7.31 17.50 -0.46
CA HIS A 99 -6.38 18.64 -0.42
C HIS A 99 -7.00 19.88 0.24
N SER A 100 -8.29 20.13 0.00
CA SER A 100 -9.01 21.24 0.63
C SER A 100 -9.09 21.15 2.17
N GLN A 101 -8.87 19.95 2.73
CA GLN A 101 -8.81 19.72 4.17
C GLN A 101 -7.39 19.78 4.75
N GLY A 102 -6.34 19.86 3.90
CA GLY A 102 -4.94 20.01 4.29
C GLY A 102 -4.01 18.83 4.08
N PRO A 103 -4.44 17.56 4.15
CA PRO A 103 -3.56 16.41 3.91
C PRO A 103 -3.03 16.34 2.49
N LYS A 104 -1.87 15.70 2.31
CA LYS A 104 -1.46 15.11 1.05
C LYS A 104 -2.22 13.81 0.81
N THR A 105 -2.40 13.42 -0.46
CA THR A 105 -3.11 12.19 -0.80
C THR A 105 -2.43 11.40 -1.91
N ILE A 106 -2.34 10.08 -1.71
CA ILE A 106 -1.87 9.13 -2.71
C ILE A 106 -2.92 8.04 -2.91
N MET A 107 -2.85 7.32 -4.02
CA MET A 107 -3.78 6.26 -4.32
C MET A 107 -3.09 4.90 -4.33
N GLN A 108 -3.67 3.92 -3.62
CA GLN A 108 -3.21 2.54 -3.71
C GLN A 108 -3.81 1.86 -4.94
N ILE A 109 -2.96 1.35 -5.82
CA ILE A 109 -3.36 0.63 -7.04
C ILE A 109 -3.08 -0.88 -6.90
N ASN A 110 -3.99 -1.71 -7.41
CA ASN A 110 -4.05 -3.12 -7.11
C ASN A 110 -4.53 -3.98 -8.28
N HIS A 111 -4.08 -5.23 -8.30
CA HIS A 111 -4.66 -6.33 -9.08
C HIS A 111 -4.91 -7.49 -8.12
N ALA A 112 -6.15 -7.98 -8.08
CA ALA A 112 -6.53 -8.99 -7.09
C ALA A 112 -5.87 -10.35 -7.35
N GLY A 113 -5.53 -10.66 -8.60
CA GLY A 113 -4.99 -11.98 -8.93
C GLY A 113 -5.96 -13.09 -8.55
N SER A 114 -5.49 -14.16 -7.92
CA SER A 114 -6.33 -15.25 -7.44
C SER A 114 -7.28 -14.87 -6.29
N ALA A 115 -7.17 -13.65 -5.75
CA ALA A 115 -8.15 -13.13 -4.78
C ALA A 115 -9.41 -12.54 -5.44
N ALA A 116 -9.45 -12.41 -6.77
CA ALA A 116 -10.66 -12.03 -7.50
C ALA A 116 -11.72 -13.15 -7.45
N SER A 117 -13.00 -12.76 -7.48
CA SER A 117 -14.10 -13.70 -7.65
C SER A 117 -14.45 -13.83 -9.13
N SER A 118 -14.59 -15.07 -9.63
CA SER A 118 -15.03 -15.35 -11.01
C SER A 118 -16.39 -14.71 -11.32
N ASP A 119 -17.28 -14.64 -10.34
CA ASP A 119 -18.61 -14.03 -10.50
C ASP A 119 -18.53 -12.51 -10.72
N ILE A 120 -17.51 -11.85 -10.15
CA ILE A 120 -17.31 -10.40 -10.27
C ILE A 120 -16.60 -10.05 -11.58
N ILE A 121 -15.57 -10.82 -11.95
CA ILE A 121 -14.75 -10.51 -13.13
C ILE A 121 -15.22 -11.21 -14.40
N GLY A 122 -16.19 -12.11 -14.31
CA GLY A 122 -16.73 -12.86 -15.45
C GLY A 122 -15.75 -13.84 -16.11
N ALA A 123 -14.63 -14.16 -15.43
CA ALA A 123 -13.56 -15.00 -15.93
C ALA A 123 -12.87 -15.76 -14.81
N LYS A 124 -12.04 -16.76 -15.17
CA LYS A 124 -11.19 -17.46 -14.21
C LYS A 124 -10.09 -16.51 -13.73
N PRO A 125 -9.91 -16.35 -12.39
CA PRO A 125 -8.84 -15.52 -11.84
C PRO A 125 -7.45 -15.96 -12.31
N VAL A 126 -6.50 -15.03 -12.28
CA VAL A 126 -5.11 -15.28 -12.68
C VAL A 126 -4.17 -15.27 -11.49
N ALA A 127 -3.04 -15.96 -11.58
CA ALA A 127 -2.03 -16.01 -10.53
C ALA A 127 -0.64 -16.32 -11.10
N PRO A 128 0.44 -16.24 -10.31
CA PRO A 128 1.75 -16.72 -10.74
C PRO A 128 1.76 -18.21 -11.07
N SER A 129 0.96 -19.02 -10.37
CA SER A 129 0.82 -20.47 -10.61
C SER A 129 -0.62 -20.91 -10.37
N SER A 130 -1.04 -22.05 -10.97
CA SER A 130 -2.38 -22.62 -10.80
C SER A 130 -2.54 -23.31 -9.44
N ILE A 131 -2.35 -22.53 -8.36
CA ILE A 131 -2.45 -22.95 -6.96
C ILE A 131 -3.55 -22.15 -6.28
N ASP A 132 -4.37 -22.82 -5.48
CA ASP A 132 -5.46 -22.20 -4.76
C ASP A 132 -4.96 -21.11 -3.82
N ASN A 133 -5.69 -19.99 -3.80
CA ASN A 133 -5.36 -18.89 -2.90
C ASN A 133 -5.63 -19.32 -1.45
N PRO A 134 -4.61 -19.28 -0.55
CA PRO A 134 -4.77 -19.72 0.84
C PRO A 134 -5.87 -18.98 1.63
N ARG A 135 -6.26 -17.78 1.18
CA ARG A 135 -7.29 -16.97 1.85
C ARG A 135 -8.67 -17.06 1.19
N ARG A 136 -8.76 -17.49 -0.06
CA ARG A 136 -9.98 -17.38 -0.87
C ARG A 136 -10.45 -18.69 -1.46
N GLY A 137 -9.59 -19.73 -1.49
CA GLY A 137 -9.92 -21.06 -2.03
C GLY A 137 -10.27 -21.05 -3.53
N SER A 138 -9.84 -20.05 -4.29
CA SER A 138 -10.07 -19.98 -5.72
C SER A 138 -8.99 -20.74 -6.48
N SER A 139 -9.37 -21.47 -7.53
CA SER A 139 -8.43 -22.14 -8.46
C SER A 139 -8.11 -21.24 -9.64
N PRO A 140 -7.00 -20.48 -9.61
CA PRO A 140 -6.64 -19.58 -10.70
C PRO A 140 -6.03 -20.33 -11.87
N ARG A 141 -5.90 -19.64 -13.02
CA ARG A 141 -4.96 -20.03 -14.08
C ARG A 141 -3.62 -19.31 -13.92
N GLU A 142 -2.56 -19.97 -14.34
CA GLU A 142 -1.23 -19.39 -14.37
C GLU A 142 -1.13 -18.34 -15.47
N LEU A 143 -0.47 -17.20 -15.17
CA LEU A 143 -0.14 -16.16 -16.13
C LEU A 143 1.03 -16.61 -17.02
N SER A 144 0.91 -16.41 -18.33
CA SER A 144 2.05 -16.49 -19.26
C SER A 144 2.98 -15.28 -19.05
N LYS A 145 4.21 -15.34 -19.60
CA LYS A 145 5.16 -14.23 -19.55
C LYS A 145 4.64 -12.98 -20.25
N ASP A 146 3.96 -13.14 -21.37
CA ASP A 146 3.34 -12.02 -22.10
C ASP A 146 2.23 -11.36 -21.27
N GLU A 147 1.47 -12.14 -20.50
CA GLU A 147 0.45 -11.62 -19.60
C GLU A 147 1.06 -10.94 -18.39
N ILE A 148 2.18 -11.43 -17.85
CA ILE A 148 2.94 -10.73 -16.79
C ILE A 148 3.40 -9.35 -17.31
N SER A 149 3.94 -9.28 -18.52
CA SER A 149 4.31 -8.01 -19.14
C SER A 149 3.11 -7.06 -19.28
N LYS A 150 1.93 -7.57 -19.69
CA LYS A 150 0.70 -6.76 -19.72
C LYS A 150 0.30 -6.23 -18.34
N VAL A 151 0.42 -7.06 -17.29
CA VAL A 151 0.16 -6.63 -15.90
C VAL A 151 1.07 -5.47 -15.52
N VAL A 152 2.36 -5.53 -15.84
CA VAL A 152 3.31 -4.43 -15.60
C VAL A 152 2.85 -3.14 -16.30
N HIS A 153 2.43 -3.24 -17.56
CA HIS A 153 1.96 -2.07 -18.33
C HIS A 153 0.66 -1.47 -17.77
N VAL A 154 -0.30 -2.28 -17.33
CA VAL A 154 -1.55 -1.72 -16.77
C VAL A 154 -1.32 -1.04 -15.42
N PHE A 155 -0.36 -1.50 -14.60
CA PHE A 155 0.06 -0.76 -13.40
C PHE A 155 0.67 0.59 -13.75
N ALA A 156 1.54 0.65 -14.75
CA ALA A 156 2.15 1.91 -15.21
C ALA A 156 1.11 2.90 -15.75
N ALA A 157 0.18 2.42 -16.59
CA ALA A 157 -0.91 3.24 -17.11
C ALA A 157 -1.84 3.75 -15.99
N ALA A 158 -2.17 2.90 -15.02
CA ALA A 158 -2.95 3.28 -13.85
C ALA A 158 -2.26 4.36 -13.01
N ALA A 159 -0.95 4.23 -12.76
CA ALA A 159 -0.17 5.26 -12.07
C ALA A 159 -0.14 6.60 -12.83
N GLY A 160 -0.09 6.56 -14.16
CA GLY A 160 -0.23 7.76 -15.01
C GLY A 160 -1.56 8.47 -14.81
N ARG A 161 -2.68 7.71 -14.71
CA ARG A 161 -4.02 8.27 -14.43
C ARG A 161 -4.11 8.85 -13.03
N VAL A 162 -3.56 8.18 -12.02
CA VAL A 162 -3.47 8.71 -10.65
C VAL A 162 -2.77 10.06 -10.63
N LYS A 163 -1.64 10.18 -11.33
CA LYS A 163 -0.91 11.45 -11.45
C LYS A 163 -1.74 12.50 -12.21
N ALA A 164 -2.38 12.14 -13.31
CA ALA A 164 -3.23 13.04 -14.10
C ALA A 164 -4.45 13.56 -13.29
N ALA A 165 -4.96 12.75 -12.37
CA ALA A 165 -6.02 13.12 -11.44
C ALA A 165 -5.55 14.03 -10.28
N GLY A 166 -4.25 14.37 -10.21
CA GLY A 166 -3.71 15.33 -9.24
C GLY A 166 -3.36 14.78 -7.87
N PHE A 167 -3.26 13.45 -7.70
CA PHE A 167 -2.72 12.86 -6.48
C PHE A 167 -1.22 13.16 -6.32
N ASP A 168 -0.74 13.21 -5.08
CA ASP A 168 0.65 13.54 -4.75
C ASP A 168 1.62 12.35 -4.89
N GLY A 169 1.11 11.14 -5.11
CA GLY A 169 1.88 9.91 -5.27
C GLY A 169 1.01 8.69 -5.55
N VAL A 170 1.64 7.54 -5.73
CA VAL A 170 0.98 6.26 -5.96
C VAL A 170 1.56 5.19 -5.05
N GLU A 171 0.73 4.26 -4.58
CA GLU A 171 1.15 3.09 -3.80
C GLU A 171 0.82 1.79 -4.53
N LEU A 172 1.82 0.95 -4.73
CA LEU A 172 1.66 -0.40 -5.30
C LEU A 172 1.26 -1.37 -4.20
N HIS A 173 0.16 -2.11 -4.38
CA HIS A 173 -0.30 -3.07 -3.37
C HIS A 173 0.36 -4.43 -3.55
N SER A 174 1.36 -4.75 -2.74
CA SER A 174 2.06 -6.03 -2.68
C SER A 174 1.91 -6.73 -1.32
N ALA A 175 0.68 -6.77 -0.81
CA ALA A 175 0.36 -7.38 0.49
C ALA A 175 -0.98 -8.12 0.44
N HIS A 176 -1.36 -8.77 1.54
CA HIS A 176 -2.70 -9.30 1.81
C HIS A 176 -3.19 -10.38 0.83
N GLY A 177 -2.28 -11.07 0.13
CA GLY A 177 -2.61 -12.12 -0.82
C GLY A 177 -3.14 -11.63 -2.16
N PHE A 178 -2.89 -10.37 -2.56
CA PHE A 178 -3.15 -9.84 -3.90
C PHE A 178 -2.02 -10.18 -4.87
N LEU A 179 -2.16 -9.90 -6.17
CA LEU A 179 -1.33 -10.45 -7.23
C LEU A 179 0.18 -10.28 -7.00
N LEU A 180 0.65 -9.08 -6.69
CA LEU A 180 2.08 -8.86 -6.43
C LEU A 180 2.55 -9.67 -5.20
N ASN A 181 1.77 -9.71 -4.12
CA ASN A 181 2.08 -10.57 -2.97
C ASN A 181 2.05 -12.07 -3.34
N GLN A 182 1.17 -12.48 -4.26
CA GLN A 182 1.13 -13.87 -4.76
C GLN A 182 2.42 -14.24 -5.51
N PHE A 183 3.02 -13.31 -6.26
CA PHE A 183 4.34 -13.51 -6.88
C PHE A 183 5.45 -13.56 -5.84
N PHE A 184 5.37 -12.73 -4.80
CA PHE A 184 6.36 -12.65 -3.74
C PHE A 184 6.40 -13.90 -2.87
N SER A 185 5.23 -14.50 -2.59
CA SER A 185 5.10 -15.63 -1.67
C SER A 185 5.35 -16.98 -2.35
N PRO A 186 6.23 -17.83 -1.76
CA PRO A 186 6.40 -19.20 -2.23
C PRO A 186 5.14 -20.08 -2.05
N LEU A 187 4.17 -19.66 -1.25
CA LEU A 187 2.90 -20.39 -1.08
C LEU A 187 2.11 -20.49 -2.39
N THR A 188 2.18 -19.45 -3.22
CA THR A 188 1.40 -19.31 -4.45
C THR A 188 2.25 -19.19 -5.71
N ASN A 189 3.54 -18.88 -5.59
CA ASN A 189 4.46 -18.83 -6.71
C ASN A 189 5.33 -20.08 -6.74
N ARG A 190 4.95 -21.03 -7.60
CA ARG A 190 5.65 -22.29 -7.87
C ARG A 190 6.21 -22.33 -9.30
N ARG A 191 6.46 -21.16 -9.89
CA ARG A 191 7.04 -21.06 -11.23
C ARG A 191 8.47 -21.56 -11.24
N HIS A 192 8.88 -22.09 -12.42
CA HIS A 192 10.23 -22.58 -12.70
C HIS A 192 10.98 -21.70 -13.72
N ASP A 193 10.41 -20.53 -14.05
CA ASP A 193 11.02 -19.53 -14.91
C ASP A 193 11.60 -18.37 -14.10
N GLU A 194 11.99 -17.30 -14.79
CA GLU A 194 12.62 -16.10 -14.20
C GLU A 194 11.72 -15.31 -13.22
N TYR A 195 10.46 -15.69 -13.03
CA TYR A 195 9.53 -15.10 -12.08
C TYR A 195 9.28 -15.97 -10.84
N GLY A 196 9.95 -17.12 -10.69
CA GLY A 196 9.76 -18.04 -9.58
C GLY A 196 11.04 -18.60 -8.97
N GLY A 197 10.93 -19.39 -7.92
CA GLY A 197 12.05 -19.98 -7.20
C GLY A 197 12.69 -18.99 -6.21
N GLU A 198 13.93 -18.59 -6.44
CA GLU A 198 14.70 -17.69 -5.58
C GLU A 198 14.03 -16.32 -5.43
N ILE A 199 14.29 -15.65 -4.29
CA ILE A 199 13.66 -14.37 -3.97
C ILE A 199 13.87 -13.32 -5.07
N ILE A 200 15.03 -13.25 -5.67
CA ILE A 200 15.35 -12.30 -6.73
C ILE A 200 14.45 -12.49 -7.97
N ASN A 201 14.02 -13.71 -8.25
CA ASN A 201 13.09 -14.02 -9.31
C ASN A 201 11.64 -13.71 -8.89
N ARG A 202 11.26 -14.05 -7.66
CA ARG A 202 9.91 -13.79 -7.14
C ARG A 202 9.57 -12.31 -7.08
N ILE A 203 10.56 -11.42 -6.87
CA ILE A 203 10.37 -9.96 -6.87
C ILE A 203 10.55 -9.32 -8.24
N ARG A 204 10.91 -10.06 -9.27
CA ARG A 204 11.14 -9.52 -10.62
C ARG A 204 9.98 -8.69 -11.14
N ILE A 205 8.75 -9.20 -11.04
CA ILE A 205 7.56 -8.46 -11.47
C ILE A 205 7.41 -7.12 -10.71
N HIS A 206 7.79 -7.07 -9.44
CA HIS A 206 7.73 -5.83 -8.64
C HIS A 206 8.74 -4.81 -9.18
N VAL A 207 9.98 -5.24 -9.40
CA VAL A 207 11.05 -4.39 -9.95
C VAL A 207 10.66 -3.86 -11.33
N GLU A 208 10.13 -4.71 -12.20
CA GLU A 208 9.65 -4.32 -13.52
C GLU A 208 8.46 -3.34 -13.42
N THR A 209 7.51 -3.60 -12.53
CA THR A 209 6.36 -2.72 -12.29
C THR A 209 6.81 -1.36 -11.75
N VAL A 210 7.71 -1.32 -10.76
CA VAL A 210 8.23 -0.07 -10.20
C VAL A 210 8.95 0.75 -11.27
N LYS A 211 9.79 0.11 -12.10
CA LYS A 211 10.49 0.80 -13.20
C LYS A 211 9.51 1.38 -14.23
N ALA A 212 8.52 0.60 -14.66
CA ALA A 212 7.51 1.05 -15.61
C ALA A 212 6.65 2.19 -15.04
N VAL A 213 6.27 2.10 -13.76
CA VAL A 213 5.56 3.17 -13.06
C VAL A 213 6.44 4.42 -12.97
N ARG A 214 7.73 4.28 -12.59
CA ARG A 214 8.67 5.41 -12.52
C ARG A 214 8.82 6.12 -13.87
N GLU A 215 8.89 5.37 -14.96
CA GLU A 215 8.91 5.94 -16.32
C GLU A 215 7.62 6.72 -16.63
N ALA A 216 6.46 6.17 -16.29
CA ALA A 216 5.16 6.80 -16.53
C ALA A 216 4.93 8.08 -15.69
N VAL A 217 5.37 8.10 -14.42
CA VAL A 217 5.10 9.22 -13.51
C VAL A 217 6.25 10.23 -13.42
N GLY A 218 7.44 9.87 -13.90
CA GLY A 218 8.64 10.75 -13.87
C GLY A 218 9.42 10.70 -12.56
N ALA A 219 10.58 11.37 -12.54
CA ALA A 219 11.59 11.23 -11.48
C ALA A 219 11.16 11.72 -10.09
N ASP A 220 10.35 12.77 -10.02
CA ASP A 220 10.03 13.47 -8.77
C ASP A 220 8.73 13.01 -8.10
N TYR A 221 7.94 12.16 -8.76
CA TYR A 221 6.66 11.69 -8.26
C TYR A 221 6.84 10.54 -7.26
N PRO A 222 6.33 10.62 -6.03
CA PRO A 222 6.52 9.58 -5.01
C PRO A 222 5.88 8.25 -5.39
N ILE A 223 6.65 7.16 -5.29
CA ILE A 223 6.19 5.78 -5.45
C ILE A 223 6.35 5.06 -4.12
N PHE A 224 5.22 4.62 -3.58
CA PHE A 224 5.14 3.79 -2.38
C PHE A 224 4.91 2.33 -2.79
N ILE A 225 5.32 1.41 -1.93
CA ILE A 225 4.90 0.01 -2.03
C ILE A 225 4.40 -0.48 -0.68
N ARG A 226 3.18 -1.03 -0.66
CA ARG A 226 2.69 -1.75 0.51
C ARG A 226 3.14 -3.19 0.41
N LEU A 227 4.15 -3.54 1.24
CA LEU A 227 4.81 -4.83 1.22
C LEU A 227 4.26 -5.77 2.30
N GLY A 228 3.79 -6.94 1.89
CA GLY A 228 3.50 -8.06 2.79
C GLY A 228 4.80 -8.71 3.24
N ALA A 229 5.46 -8.10 4.23
CA ALA A 229 6.84 -8.41 4.59
C ALA A 229 7.05 -9.78 5.27
N SER A 230 5.97 -10.43 5.70
CA SER A 230 5.96 -11.82 6.13
C SER A 230 4.56 -12.40 5.99
N ASP A 231 4.46 -13.65 5.59
CA ASP A 231 3.18 -14.37 5.53
C ASP A 231 2.75 -14.90 6.91
N TYR A 232 3.68 -14.96 7.87
CA TYR A 232 3.46 -15.53 9.21
C TYR A 232 2.86 -16.95 9.17
N CYS A 233 3.24 -17.75 8.20
CA CYS A 233 2.87 -19.15 8.08
C CYS A 233 4.01 -19.94 7.44
N GLU A 234 4.04 -21.24 7.74
CA GLU A 234 5.07 -22.16 7.26
C GLU A 234 5.13 -22.20 5.72
N GLY A 235 6.34 -22.15 5.17
CA GLY A 235 6.58 -22.17 3.73
C GLY A 235 6.22 -20.85 3.01
N GLY A 236 5.81 -19.82 3.74
CA GLY A 236 5.52 -18.50 3.20
C GLY A 236 6.73 -17.57 3.16
N THR A 237 6.50 -16.34 2.70
CA THR A 237 7.50 -15.26 2.73
C THR A 237 7.93 -14.97 4.16
N THR A 238 9.24 -14.86 4.37
CA THR A 238 9.87 -14.50 5.64
C THR A 238 10.34 -13.05 5.64
N ILE A 239 10.69 -12.54 6.81
CA ILE A 239 11.32 -11.21 6.92
C ILE A 239 12.68 -11.17 6.22
N ASP A 240 13.42 -12.27 6.20
CA ASP A 240 14.73 -12.36 5.53
C ASP A 240 14.57 -12.23 4.01
N ASP A 241 13.54 -12.84 3.41
CA ASP A 241 13.18 -12.60 2.00
C ASP A 241 12.94 -11.11 1.74
N SER A 242 12.20 -10.46 2.63
CA SER A 242 11.86 -9.04 2.50
C SER A 242 13.07 -8.12 2.67
N VAL A 243 14.02 -8.46 3.55
CA VAL A 243 15.30 -7.75 3.73
C VAL A 243 16.15 -7.81 2.45
N VAL A 244 16.12 -8.93 1.73
CA VAL A 244 16.77 -9.03 0.41
C VAL A 244 16.02 -8.17 -0.61
N ALA A 245 14.69 -8.33 -0.69
CA ALA A 245 13.84 -7.68 -1.68
C ALA A 245 13.86 -6.15 -1.63
N VAL A 246 13.88 -5.55 -0.44
CA VAL A 246 13.76 -4.08 -0.31
C VAL A 246 14.90 -3.31 -0.96
N ARG A 247 16.09 -3.89 -1.06
CA ARG A 247 17.25 -3.25 -1.72
C ARG A 247 17.03 -3.09 -3.22
N ASP A 248 16.45 -4.12 -3.85
CA ASP A 248 16.15 -4.09 -5.28
C ASP A 248 14.94 -3.19 -5.56
N LEU A 249 13.95 -3.16 -4.66
CA LEU A 249 12.81 -2.25 -4.75
C LEU A 249 13.24 -0.77 -4.62
N GLU A 250 14.10 -0.45 -3.66
CA GLU A 250 14.70 0.89 -3.51
C GLU A 250 15.49 1.28 -4.76
N THR A 251 16.34 0.38 -5.27
CA THR A 251 17.12 0.58 -6.49
C THR A 251 16.23 0.76 -7.72
N ALA A 252 15.08 0.07 -7.79
CA ALA A 252 14.12 0.20 -8.87
C ALA A 252 13.36 1.55 -8.85
N GLY A 253 13.34 2.25 -7.71
CA GLY A 253 12.75 3.57 -7.58
C GLY A 253 11.57 3.68 -6.60
N VAL A 254 11.39 2.73 -5.69
CA VAL A 254 10.49 2.89 -4.54
C VAL A 254 11.03 3.96 -3.60
N ASP A 255 10.16 4.85 -3.13
CA ASP A 255 10.51 5.96 -2.25
C ASP A 255 10.07 5.76 -0.80
N VAL A 256 9.08 4.91 -0.55
CA VAL A 256 8.55 4.61 0.79
C VAL A 256 8.06 3.17 0.86
N LEU A 257 8.36 2.48 1.96
CA LEU A 257 7.80 1.17 2.28
C LEU A 257 6.62 1.33 3.25
N ASP A 258 5.41 0.90 2.88
CA ASP A 258 4.31 0.68 3.82
C ASP A 258 4.28 -0.80 4.21
N VAL A 259 4.57 -1.10 5.49
CA VAL A 259 4.79 -2.48 5.95
C VAL A 259 3.51 -3.09 6.51
N SER A 260 3.17 -4.26 5.99
CA SER A 260 2.02 -5.04 6.44
C SER A 260 2.33 -6.55 6.41
N GLY A 261 1.33 -7.38 6.67
CA GLY A 261 1.44 -8.82 6.46
C GLY A 261 1.16 -9.24 5.03
N GLY A 262 1.68 -10.39 4.65
CA GLY A 262 1.38 -11.06 3.39
C GLY A 262 0.06 -11.83 3.47
N PHE A 263 0.12 -13.16 3.39
CA PHE A 263 -1.09 -14.00 3.48
C PHE A 263 -1.74 -13.99 4.87
N CYS A 264 -1.06 -13.60 5.94
CA CYS A 264 -1.70 -13.33 7.24
C CYS A 264 -2.65 -12.11 7.21
N GLY A 265 -2.55 -11.26 6.18
CA GLY A 265 -3.32 -10.03 6.04
C GLY A 265 -2.82 -8.92 6.96
N TYR A 266 -3.74 -8.06 7.38
CA TYR A 266 -3.45 -6.89 8.24
C TYR A 266 -3.41 -7.21 9.74
N ASN A 267 -3.46 -8.48 10.14
CA ASN A 267 -3.35 -8.94 11.53
C ASN A 267 -2.40 -10.12 11.61
N ILE A 268 -1.60 -10.18 12.67
CA ILE A 268 -0.80 -11.34 12.99
C ILE A 268 -1.64 -12.24 13.91
N PRO A 269 -1.87 -13.53 13.56
CA PRO A 269 -2.64 -14.44 14.40
C PRO A 269 -2.07 -14.52 15.82
N GLY A 270 -2.94 -14.43 16.82
CA GLY A 270 -2.55 -14.54 18.24
C GLY A 270 -1.87 -13.29 18.82
N THR A 271 -1.56 -12.27 18.02
CA THR A 271 -0.89 -11.05 18.48
C THR A 271 -1.91 -9.99 18.89
N ARG A 272 -1.68 -9.40 20.07
CA ARG A 272 -2.44 -8.27 20.60
C ARG A 272 -1.47 -7.13 20.93
N GLY A 273 -1.97 -5.89 20.86
CA GLY A 273 -1.17 -4.71 21.17
C GLY A 273 -1.08 -3.74 20.00
N GLN A 274 -0.38 -2.65 20.22
CA GLN A 274 -0.19 -1.59 19.23
C GLN A 274 1.19 -1.72 18.60
N GLY A 275 1.29 -1.50 17.29
CA GLY A 275 2.54 -1.57 16.55
C GLY A 275 3.05 -3.00 16.33
N TYR A 276 2.16 -3.99 16.19
CA TYR A 276 2.56 -5.40 16.10
C TYR A 276 3.42 -5.74 14.87
N PHE A 277 3.47 -4.90 13.85
CA PHE A 277 4.43 -5.04 12.74
C PHE A 277 5.78 -4.34 12.98
N ALA A 278 6.02 -3.75 14.16
CA ALA A 278 7.29 -3.10 14.47
C ALA A 278 8.54 -3.98 14.25
N PRO A 279 8.55 -5.29 14.57
CA PRO A 279 9.70 -6.13 14.25
C PRO A 279 10.04 -6.18 12.76
N LEU A 280 9.03 -6.13 11.88
CA LEU A 280 9.22 -6.10 10.43
C LEU A 280 9.78 -4.73 9.99
N THR A 281 9.16 -3.62 10.45
CA THR A 281 9.63 -2.28 10.07
C THR A 281 11.05 -2.01 10.54
N GLU A 282 11.44 -2.45 11.74
CA GLU A 282 12.81 -2.35 12.24
C GLU A 282 13.83 -3.08 11.37
N ALA A 283 13.51 -4.31 10.95
CA ALA A 283 14.38 -5.10 10.08
C ALA A 283 14.55 -4.41 8.72
N LEU A 284 13.45 -3.93 8.13
CA LEU A 284 13.49 -3.26 6.83
C LEU A 284 14.19 -1.90 6.89
N LYS A 285 13.99 -1.11 7.95
CA LYS A 285 14.75 0.14 8.17
C LYS A 285 16.26 -0.06 8.28
N ARG A 286 16.71 -1.22 8.75
CA ARG A 286 18.15 -1.54 8.75
C ARG A 286 18.67 -1.90 7.37
N ALA A 287 17.81 -2.40 6.48
CA ALA A 287 18.16 -2.90 5.15
C ALA A 287 18.05 -1.84 4.04
N ALA A 288 17.11 -0.88 4.18
CA ALA A 288 16.82 0.16 3.21
C ALA A 288 17.13 1.56 3.77
N HIS A 289 17.28 2.56 2.87
CA HIS A 289 17.55 3.96 3.22
C HIS A 289 16.31 4.85 3.06
N ILE A 290 15.24 4.31 2.48
CA ILE A 290 13.96 5.01 2.28
C ILE A 290 13.09 4.96 3.54
N PRO A 291 12.18 5.92 3.74
CA PRO A 291 11.24 5.95 4.86
C PRO A 291 10.34 4.71 4.92
N VAL A 292 9.98 4.32 6.15
CA VAL A 292 9.13 3.16 6.43
C VAL A 292 7.89 3.58 7.22
N ILE A 293 6.71 3.16 6.77
CA ILE A 293 5.43 3.32 7.47
C ILE A 293 5.16 2.07 8.31
N LEU A 294 4.89 2.26 9.60
CA LEU A 294 4.41 1.23 10.51
C LEU A 294 2.90 1.36 10.68
N THR A 295 2.16 0.37 10.23
CA THR A 295 0.74 0.19 10.55
C THR A 295 0.58 -1.04 11.43
N GLY A 296 -0.40 -1.09 12.33
CA GLY A 296 -0.64 -2.30 13.12
C GLY A 296 -1.25 -2.05 14.49
N GLY A 297 -2.59 -1.95 14.58
CA GLY A 297 -3.32 -1.89 15.84
C GLY A 297 -3.12 -0.63 16.68
N ILE A 298 -2.56 0.43 16.13
CA ILE A 298 -2.30 1.70 16.84
C ILE A 298 -3.64 2.40 17.11
N LYS A 299 -3.81 2.87 18.37
CA LYS A 299 -5.07 3.41 18.89
C LYS A 299 -4.94 4.80 19.52
N ASP A 300 -3.72 5.24 19.85
CA ASP A 300 -3.46 6.52 20.48
C ASP A 300 -2.17 7.16 19.96
N ALA A 301 -2.13 8.50 19.99
CA ALA A 301 -1.01 9.28 19.47
C ALA A 301 0.26 9.16 20.32
N LYS A 302 0.15 8.87 21.61
CA LYS A 302 1.32 8.69 22.49
C LYS A 302 2.12 7.44 22.09
N THR A 303 1.41 6.35 21.81
CA THR A 303 2.05 5.12 21.30
C THR A 303 2.63 5.34 19.91
N ALA A 304 1.93 6.06 19.01
CA ALA A 304 2.43 6.41 17.69
C ALA A 304 3.74 7.20 17.78
N ASP A 305 3.76 8.27 18.61
CA ASP A 305 4.92 9.13 18.83
C ASP A 305 6.11 8.35 19.42
N ARG A 306 5.86 7.53 20.44
CA ARG A 306 6.88 6.67 21.07
C ARG A 306 7.52 5.71 20.05
N LEU A 307 6.73 5.07 19.18
CA LEU A 307 7.25 4.15 18.16
C LEU A 307 8.20 4.85 17.16
N LEU A 308 7.91 6.10 16.81
CA LEU A 308 8.80 6.93 16.00
C LEU A 308 10.08 7.27 16.76
N GLN A 309 9.96 7.74 18.02
CA GLN A 309 11.09 8.09 18.89
C GLN A 309 11.98 6.87 19.22
N GLU A 310 11.44 5.66 19.21
CA GLU A 310 12.20 4.41 19.34
C GLU A 310 12.85 3.97 18.01
N GLY A 311 12.66 4.72 16.91
CA GLY A 311 13.23 4.40 15.60
C GLY A 311 12.57 3.21 14.89
N LYS A 312 11.36 2.80 15.33
CA LYS A 312 10.64 1.65 14.75
C LYS A 312 10.10 1.92 13.34
N ALA A 313 9.83 3.19 13.03
CA ALA A 313 9.31 3.65 11.75
C ALA A 313 9.72 5.11 11.48
N ASP A 314 9.36 5.63 10.31
CA ASP A 314 9.48 7.05 9.94
C ASP A 314 8.11 7.73 9.85
N LEU A 315 7.05 6.94 9.57
CA LEU A 315 5.66 7.36 9.57
C LEU A 315 4.80 6.28 10.27
N ILE A 316 3.63 6.70 10.77
CA ILE A 316 2.70 5.83 11.50
C ILE A 316 1.35 5.78 10.80
N GLY A 317 0.93 4.58 10.41
CA GLY A 317 -0.39 4.33 9.85
C GLY A 317 -1.44 3.98 10.90
N VAL A 318 -2.52 4.76 10.97
CA VAL A 318 -3.66 4.52 11.86
C VAL A 318 -4.92 4.32 11.04
N GLY A 319 -5.38 3.07 10.93
CA GLY A 319 -6.54 2.71 10.10
C GLY A 319 -7.83 2.64 10.90
N ARG A 320 -8.01 1.53 11.63
CA ARG A 320 -9.28 1.19 12.31
C ARG A 320 -9.78 2.26 13.29
N ALA A 321 -8.89 2.94 13.99
CA ALA A 321 -9.27 4.01 14.91
C ALA A 321 -9.84 5.23 14.16
N ILE A 322 -9.20 5.67 13.07
CA ILE A 322 -9.71 6.76 12.21
C ILE A 322 -11.00 6.33 11.50
N MET A 323 -11.10 5.08 11.03
CA MET A 323 -12.32 4.58 10.39
C MET A 323 -13.51 4.61 11.34
N ALA A 324 -13.32 4.21 12.59
CA ALA A 324 -14.37 4.15 13.61
C ALA A 324 -14.78 5.54 14.15
N ASP A 325 -13.84 6.49 14.19
CA ASP A 325 -14.06 7.83 14.74
C ASP A 325 -13.32 8.88 13.90
N SER A 326 -14.07 9.69 13.16
CA SER A 326 -13.54 10.74 12.30
C SER A 326 -12.86 11.88 13.09
N LEU A 327 -13.18 12.04 14.37
CA LEU A 327 -12.55 13.02 15.26
C LEU A 327 -11.30 12.48 15.96
N TRP A 328 -10.93 11.22 15.72
CA TRP A 328 -9.78 10.58 16.37
C TRP A 328 -8.50 11.40 16.16
N ALA A 329 -8.17 11.76 14.92
CA ALA A 329 -6.94 12.51 14.60
C ALA A 329 -6.92 13.87 15.32
N LYS A 330 -8.03 14.62 15.31
CA LYS A 330 -8.16 15.90 16.02
C LYS A 330 -7.91 15.74 17.53
N ARG A 331 -8.56 14.76 18.15
CA ARG A 331 -8.44 14.53 19.60
C ARG A 331 -7.04 14.08 19.98
N GLU A 332 -6.50 13.10 19.26
CA GLU A 332 -5.22 12.48 19.60
C GLU A 332 -4.02 13.40 19.30
N VAL A 333 -4.02 14.10 18.16
CA VAL A 333 -2.99 15.11 17.84
C VAL A 333 -3.01 16.24 18.86
N GLY A 334 -4.20 16.69 19.26
CA GLY A 334 -4.35 17.71 20.31
C GLY A 334 -3.71 17.32 21.65
N THR A 335 -3.64 16.02 21.97
CA THR A 335 -2.97 15.56 23.22
C THR A 335 -1.45 15.72 23.18
N LEU A 336 -0.84 15.78 22.01
CA LEU A 336 0.60 15.99 21.83
C LEU A 336 0.96 17.48 21.75
N GLN A 337 0.06 18.32 21.20
CA GLN A 337 0.28 19.77 21.08
C GLN A 337 0.20 20.50 22.40
N ASN A 338 -0.48 19.94 23.40
CA ASN A 338 -0.64 20.53 24.75
C ASN A 338 0.44 20.07 25.74
N ARG A 339 1.54 19.51 25.29
CA ARG A 339 2.73 19.15 26.05
C ARG A 339 3.84 20.18 25.86
#